data_220f2f0e3bd9afe9713f6b500b96fce1
#
_entry.id   220f2f0e3bd9afe9713f6b500b96fce1
#
_cell.length_a   1.000
_cell.length_b   1.000
_cell.length_c   1.000
_cell.angle_alpha   90.00
_cell.angle_beta   90.00
_cell.angle_gamma   90.00
#
_symmetry.space_group_name_H-M   'P 1'
#
loop_
_entity.id
_entity.type
_entity.pdbx_description
1 polymer ?
#
loop_
_entity_poly.entity_id
_entity_poly.type
_entity_poly.pdbx_seq_one_letter_code
_entity_poly.pdbx_strand_id
1 'polypeptide(L)'
;RMISSSLFSSEKLMRYTRLYEVGLYKSGTEKTPNLRNKHDILIACGRGGRIEDEAKQFVTSLAKVKPTVFKKVWVDPAILPTSTPYWMMPATFTSQMYNSILAVVIRPGVGTVTNSLIAGAKVFSFYETGSREMRENAQKITDAGYGCNTSSIEEAWESAVTYAGNSYAQKRHFHLLKELNMDGAEETAKILLGRRDG
;
A
#
# COMPACT_ATOMS: atom_id res chain seq x y z
N ARG A 1 -10.67 22.50 13.89
CA ARG A 1 -10.33 22.14 12.52
C ARG A 1 -9.85 20.69 12.53
N MET A 2 -10.39 19.85 11.67
CA MET A 2 -9.93 18.48 11.48
C MET A 2 -9.46 18.36 10.02
N ILE A 3 -8.31 17.71 9.82
CA ILE A 3 -7.71 17.49 8.50
C ILE A 3 -7.62 15.98 8.30
N SER A 4 -8.08 15.48 7.17
CA SER A 4 -8.04 14.07 6.81
C SER A 4 -7.62 13.92 5.36
N SER A 5 -6.89 12.84 5.03
CA SER A 5 -6.66 12.51 3.63
C SER A 5 -7.97 12.11 2.96
N SER A 6 -8.23 12.63 1.77
CA SER A 6 -9.44 12.35 0.98
C SER A 6 -9.64 10.85 0.75
N LEU A 7 -8.57 10.10 0.51
CA LEU A 7 -8.64 8.64 0.33
C LEU A 7 -9.12 7.90 1.60
N PHE A 8 -8.80 8.41 2.80
CA PHE A 8 -9.12 7.76 4.07
C PHE A 8 -10.16 8.50 4.91
N SER A 9 -10.77 9.55 4.37
CA SER A 9 -11.87 10.26 5.00
C SER A 9 -13.06 9.31 5.25
N SER A 10 -13.74 9.46 6.36
CA SER A 10 -14.91 8.67 6.69
C SER A 10 -16.13 9.56 6.92
N GLU A 11 -17.34 9.03 6.63
CA GLU A 11 -18.60 9.72 6.88
C GLU A 11 -18.76 10.20 8.32
N LYS A 12 -18.14 9.51 9.29
CA LYS A 12 -18.13 9.94 10.69
C LYS A 12 -17.40 11.26 10.90
N LEU A 13 -16.37 11.54 10.09
CA LEU A 13 -15.62 12.78 10.15
C LEU A 13 -16.41 13.94 9.55
N MET A 14 -17.34 13.69 8.64
CA MET A 14 -18.22 14.71 8.05
C MET A 14 -19.16 15.37 9.05
N ARG A 15 -19.30 14.81 10.26
CA ARG A 15 -20.07 15.43 11.35
C ARG A 15 -19.41 16.65 11.98
N TYR A 16 -18.13 16.86 11.70
CA TYR A 16 -17.42 18.03 12.19
C TYR A 16 -17.61 19.21 11.25
N THR A 17 -18.04 20.33 11.77
CA THR A 17 -18.36 21.57 11.04
C THR A 17 -17.19 22.18 10.27
N ARG A 18 -15.96 21.67 10.42
CA ARG A 18 -14.74 22.13 9.75
C ARG A 18 -13.80 20.96 9.43
N LEU A 19 -14.28 20.01 8.62
CA LEU A 19 -13.44 18.98 8.02
C LEU A 19 -12.81 19.54 6.74
N TYR A 20 -11.51 19.37 6.62
CA TYR A 20 -10.74 19.65 5.41
C TYR A 20 -10.19 18.33 4.87
N GLU A 21 -10.52 18.01 3.64
CA GLU A 21 -9.95 16.87 2.93
C GLU A 21 -8.75 17.34 2.13
N VAL A 22 -7.64 16.62 2.27
CA VAL A 22 -6.37 16.91 1.61
C VAL A 22 -5.87 15.65 0.90
N GLY A 23 -4.90 15.80 0.00
CA GLY A 23 -4.25 14.68 -0.66
C GLY A 23 -3.44 13.79 0.28
N LEU A 24 -2.79 12.78 -0.26
CA LEU A 24 -1.86 11.93 0.49
C LEU A 24 -0.60 12.74 0.88
N TYR A 25 -0.06 12.41 2.06
CA TYR A 25 1.15 13.06 2.56
C TYR A 25 2.39 12.43 1.93
N LYS A 26 2.97 13.14 0.96
CA LYS A 26 4.24 12.78 0.33
C LYS A 26 5.40 13.36 1.13
N SER A 27 6.39 12.56 1.48
CA SER A 27 7.62 13.01 2.10
C SER A 27 8.67 13.32 1.03
N GLY A 28 9.04 14.60 0.88
CA GLY A 28 10.12 15.04 -0.01
C GLY A 28 9.76 15.20 -1.49
N THR A 29 10.78 15.48 -2.30
CA THR A 29 10.68 15.70 -3.76
C THR A 29 10.80 14.37 -4.52
N GLU A 30 9.99 13.36 -4.19
CA GLU A 30 10.04 12.10 -4.90
C GLU A 30 9.59 12.27 -6.36
N LYS A 31 10.39 11.71 -7.27
CA LYS A 31 10.09 11.73 -8.70
C LYS A 31 8.87 10.86 -8.98
N THR A 32 8.13 11.23 -10.03
CA THR A 32 7.03 10.41 -10.54
C THR A 32 7.47 8.95 -10.70
N PRO A 33 6.70 7.99 -10.19
CA PRO A 33 7.04 6.57 -10.28
C PRO A 33 7.34 6.14 -11.73
N ASN A 34 8.39 5.34 -11.93
CA ASN A 34 8.75 4.81 -13.24
C ASN A 34 8.49 3.29 -13.28
N LEU A 35 7.56 2.88 -14.14
CA LEU A 35 7.21 1.45 -14.35
C LEU A 35 8.41 0.57 -14.68
N ARG A 36 9.38 1.07 -15.45
CA ARG A 36 10.51 0.27 -15.93
C ARG A 36 11.38 -0.31 -14.79
N ASN A 37 11.33 0.30 -13.61
CA ASN A 37 12.14 -0.09 -12.46
C ASN A 37 11.39 -0.96 -11.45
N LYS A 38 10.11 -1.32 -11.72
CA LYS A 38 9.25 -2.03 -10.79
C LYS A 38 9.17 -3.51 -11.10
N HIS A 39 9.85 -4.29 -10.26
CA HIS A 39 9.98 -5.72 -10.46
C HIS A 39 9.84 -6.53 -9.16
N ASP A 40 9.65 -5.85 -8.03
CA ASP A 40 9.66 -6.44 -6.71
C ASP A 40 8.25 -6.42 -6.09
N ILE A 41 8.04 -7.23 -5.07
CA ILE A 41 6.82 -7.24 -4.27
C ILE A 41 7.16 -7.05 -2.80
N LEU A 42 6.28 -6.36 -2.06
CA LEU A 42 6.34 -6.23 -0.61
C LEU A 42 5.22 -7.06 0.02
N ILE A 43 5.56 -7.83 1.08
CA ILE A 43 4.60 -8.50 1.96
C ILE A 43 4.76 -7.92 3.36
N ALA A 44 3.67 -7.33 3.90
CA ALA A 44 3.68 -6.78 5.25
C ALA A 44 2.28 -6.87 5.89
N CYS A 45 2.21 -7.31 7.15
CA CYS A 45 0.94 -7.45 7.86
C CYS A 45 0.84 -6.60 9.13
N GLY A 46 1.91 -5.89 9.51
CA GLY A 46 1.98 -5.25 10.82
C GLY A 46 2.15 -6.27 11.95
N ARG A 47 2.05 -5.81 13.19
CA ARG A 47 2.27 -6.66 14.36
C ARG A 47 0.97 -7.05 15.05
N GLY A 48 0.96 -8.27 15.58
CA GLY A 48 -0.02 -8.78 16.53
C GLY A 48 -1.19 -9.55 15.94
N GLY A 49 -1.64 -10.53 16.70
CA GLY A 49 -2.82 -11.31 16.42
C GLY A 49 -2.64 -12.45 15.42
N ARG A 50 -3.74 -13.15 15.17
CA ARG A 50 -3.81 -14.33 14.28
C ARG A 50 -3.29 -14.03 12.86
N ILE A 51 -3.50 -12.84 12.36
CA ILE A 51 -3.07 -12.45 11.00
C ILE A 51 -1.53 -12.45 10.85
N GLU A 52 -0.80 -12.14 11.92
CA GLU A 52 0.67 -12.23 11.90
C GLU A 52 1.13 -13.69 11.79
N ASP A 53 0.48 -14.60 12.49
CA ASP A 53 0.80 -16.03 12.45
C ASP A 53 0.47 -16.64 11.08
N GLU A 54 -0.67 -16.30 10.50
CA GLU A 54 -1.06 -16.70 9.14
C GLU A 54 -0.03 -16.18 8.11
N ALA A 55 0.37 -14.92 8.24
CA ALA A 55 1.38 -14.35 7.35
C ALA A 55 2.77 -15.00 7.51
N LYS A 56 3.19 -15.35 8.74
CA LYS A 56 4.43 -16.12 8.98
C LYS A 56 4.41 -17.48 8.31
N GLN A 57 3.29 -18.20 8.45
CA GLN A 57 3.12 -19.52 7.82
C GLN A 57 3.17 -19.41 6.30
N PHE A 58 2.46 -18.44 5.74
CA PHE A 58 2.46 -18.18 4.30
C PHE A 58 3.87 -17.87 3.80
N VAL A 59 4.57 -16.90 4.40
CA VAL A 59 5.92 -16.50 3.97
C VAL A 59 6.93 -17.64 4.12
N THR A 60 6.80 -18.46 5.18
CA THR A 60 7.64 -19.66 5.36
C THR A 60 7.40 -20.68 4.24
N SER A 61 6.18 -20.85 3.80
CA SER A 61 5.84 -21.72 2.67
C SER A 61 6.33 -21.14 1.35
N LEU A 62 6.16 -19.83 1.14
CA LEU A 62 6.64 -19.11 -0.03
C LEU A 62 8.16 -19.20 -0.18
N ALA A 63 8.93 -19.19 0.92
CA ALA A 63 10.40 -19.28 0.90
C ALA A 63 10.94 -20.54 0.21
N LYS A 64 10.11 -21.58 0.06
CA LYS A 64 10.48 -22.84 -0.60
C LYS A 64 10.45 -22.79 -2.12
N VAL A 65 9.71 -21.83 -2.72
CA VAL A 65 9.49 -21.75 -4.16
C VAL A 65 9.67 -20.32 -4.65
N LYS A 66 10.70 -20.10 -5.47
CA LYS A 66 11.00 -18.78 -6.04
C LYS A 66 9.87 -18.34 -6.99
N PRO A 67 9.25 -17.15 -6.76
CA PRO A 67 8.31 -16.59 -7.72
C PRO A 67 9.02 -16.22 -9.03
N THR A 68 8.42 -16.54 -10.15
CA THR A 68 8.99 -16.27 -11.48
C THR A 68 8.74 -14.83 -11.96
N VAL A 69 7.69 -14.19 -11.45
CA VAL A 69 7.23 -12.85 -11.89
C VAL A 69 7.88 -11.70 -11.13
N PHE A 70 8.47 -11.96 -9.96
CA PHE A 70 9.15 -10.94 -9.15
C PHE A 70 10.65 -11.23 -9.04
N LYS A 71 11.46 -10.16 -9.08
CA LYS A 71 12.91 -10.28 -8.86
C LYS A 71 13.24 -10.52 -7.40
N LYS A 72 12.58 -9.75 -6.52
CA LYS A 72 12.73 -9.84 -5.07
C LYS A 72 11.38 -9.81 -4.38
N VAL A 73 11.31 -10.48 -3.25
CA VAL A 73 10.20 -10.42 -2.30
C VAL A 73 10.72 -9.73 -1.04
N TRP A 74 10.26 -8.52 -0.80
CA TRP A 74 10.53 -7.79 0.42
C TRP A 74 9.50 -8.20 1.48
N VAL A 75 9.95 -8.58 2.65
CA VAL A 75 9.09 -9.10 3.72
C VAL A 75 9.30 -8.28 4.98
N ASP A 76 8.19 -7.90 5.62
CA ASP A 76 8.21 -7.26 6.94
C ASP A 76 9.06 -8.12 7.90
N PRO A 77 10.08 -7.54 8.57
CA PRO A 77 10.93 -8.27 9.51
C PRO A 77 10.16 -9.03 10.60
N ALA A 78 8.94 -8.60 10.95
CA ALA A 78 8.10 -9.27 11.95
C ALA A 78 7.63 -10.67 11.52
N ILE A 79 7.54 -10.92 10.21
CA ILE A 79 7.06 -12.18 9.64
C ILE A 79 8.11 -12.89 8.78
N LEU A 80 9.34 -12.36 8.75
CA LEU A 80 10.43 -12.94 7.96
C LEU A 80 10.90 -14.25 8.60
N PRO A 81 11.04 -15.36 7.85
CA PRO A 81 11.62 -16.60 8.34
C PRO A 81 13.08 -16.43 8.77
N THR A 82 13.53 -17.23 9.73
CA THR A 82 14.93 -17.23 10.21
C THR A 82 15.92 -17.59 9.09
N SER A 83 15.51 -18.47 8.17
CA SER A 83 16.29 -18.84 6.98
C SER A 83 15.55 -18.34 5.74
N THR A 84 16.18 -17.46 4.99
CA THR A 84 15.61 -16.85 3.78
C THR A 84 16.46 -17.18 2.55
N PRO A 85 15.81 -17.47 1.41
CA PRO A 85 16.51 -17.60 0.15
C PRO A 85 16.99 -16.21 -0.34
N TYR A 86 17.99 -16.17 -1.21
CA TYR A 86 18.66 -14.94 -1.69
C TYR A 86 17.70 -13.91 -2.36
N TRP A 87 16.56 -14.33 -2.81
CA TRP A 87 15.54 -13.47 -3.45
C TRP A 87 14.49 -12.92 -2.46
N MET A 88 14.53 -13.36 -1.20
CA MET A 88 13.65 -12.88 -0.12
C MET A 88 14.47 -12.00 0.84
N MET A 89 14.06 -10.75 1.01
CA MET A 89 14.82 -9.73 1.72
C MET A 89 14.00 -9.10 2.84
N PRO A 90 14.62 -8.71 3.97
CA PRO A 90 13.93 -7.90 4.97
C PRO A 90 13.53 -6.55 4.40
N ALA A 91 12.28 -6.14 4.59
CA ALA A 91 11.80 -4.84 4.18
C ALA A 91 12.45 -3.73 5.01
N THR A 92 12.98 -2.72 4.34
CA THR A 92 13.62 -1.57 4.97
C THR A 92 12.68 -0.37 5.08
N PHE A 93 11.53 -0.42 4.43
CA PHE A 93 10.52 0.64 4.34
C PHE A 93 11.07 2.00 3.92
N THR A 94 12.17 2.02 3.18
CA THR A 94 12.79 3.22 2.62
C THR A 94 12.20 3.58 1.26
N SER A 95 12.28 4.85 0.86
CA SER A 95 11.89 5.30 -0.49
C SER A 95 12.62 4.50 -1.59
N GLN A 96 13.90 4.15 -1.37
CA GLN A 96 14.66 3.36 -2.31
C GLN A 96 14.05 1.96 -2.54
N MET A 97 13.63 1.28 -1.45
CA MET A 97 12.92 0.00 -1.56
C MET A 97 11.59 0.18 -2.31
N TYR A 98 10.78 1.14 -1.91
CA TYR A 98 9.48 1.38 -2.53
C TYR A 98 9.59 1.69 -4.04
N ASN A 99 10.67 2.31 -4.50
CA ASN A 99 10.87 2.61 -5.92
C ASN A 99 10.96 1.35 -6.81
N SER A 100 11.34 0.19 -6.27
CA SER A 100 11.38 -1.08 -7.00
C SER A 100 10.07 -1.88 -6.90
N ILE A 101 9.16 -1.52 -5.99
CA ILE A 101 7.95 -2.29 -5.69
C ILE A 101 6.90 -2.08 -6.79
N LEU A 102 6.47 -3.16 -7.43
CA LEU A 102 5.37 -3.21 -8.39
C LEU A 102 4.01 -3.42 -7.71
N ALA A 103 3.99 -4.28 -6.70
CA ALA A 103 2.80 -4.67 -5.98
C ALA A 103 3.09 -4.84 -4.49
N VAL A 104 2.08 -4.66 -3.66
CA VAL A 104 2.17 -4.91 -2.23
C VAL A 104 1.04 -5.84 -1.79
N VAL A 105 1.36 -6.84 -0.98
CA VAL A 105 0.42 -7.74 -0.28
C VAL A 105 0.45 -7.34 1.18
N ILE A 106 -0.56 -6.61 1.64
CA ILE A 106 -0.48 -5.93 2.94
C ILE A 106 -1.80 -5.94 3.72
N ARG A 107 -1.69 -5.91 5.04
CA ARG A 107 -2.76 -5.40 5.89
C ARG A 107 -2.88 -3.88 5.67
N PRO A 108 -4.05 -3.35 5.28
CA PRO A 108 -4.15 -2.00 4.70
C PRO A 108 -4.12 -0.88 5.75
N GLY A 109 -3.01 -0.78 6.51
CA GLY A 109 -2.73 0.36 7.36
C GLY A 109 -2.40 1.61 6.54
N VAL A 110 -2.93 2.77 6.96
CA VAL A 110 -2.85 4.04 6.22
C VAL A 110 -1.42 4.38 5.78
N GLY A 111 -0.43 4.25 6.68
CA GLY A 111 0.97 4.61 6.37
C GLY A 111 1.57 3.75 5.26
N THR A 112 1.42 2.41 5.34
CA THR A 112 1.96 1.50 4.34
C THR A 112 1.25 1.68 3.00
N VAL A 113 -0.08 1.85 3.01
CA VAL A 113 -0.85 2.13 1.79
C VAL A 113 -0.39 3.42 1.14
N THR A 114 -0.29 4.51 1.91
CA THR A 114 0.16 5.82 1.40
C THR A 114 1.53 5.72 0.74
N ASN A 115 2.52 5.13 1.40
CA ASN A 115 3.86 4.97 0.84
C ASN A 115 3.86 4.10 -0.43
N SER A 116 3.04 3.06 -0.46
CA SER A 116 2.90 2.19 -1.63
C SER A 116 2.31 2.91 -2.82
N LEU A 117 1.24 3.69 -2.62
CA LEU A 117 0.58 4.44 -3.69
C LEU A 117 1.46 5.58 -4.21
N ILE A 118 2.12 6.32 -3.34
CA ILE A 118 3.09 7.36 -3.72
C ILE A 118 4.20 6.76 -4.57
N ALA A 119 4.69 5.59 -4.20
CA ALA A 119 5.69 4.88 -4.99
C ALA A 119 5.13 4.24 -6.27
N GLY A 120 3.83 4.21 -6.46
CA GLY A 120 3.20 3.66 -7.66
C GLY A 120 2.92 2.16 -7.61
N ALA A 121 2.93 1.54 -6.45
CA ALA A 121 2.62 0.12 -6.30
C ALA A 121 1.10 -0.14 -6.24
N LYS A 122 0.65 -1.25 -6.82
CA LYS A 122 -0.72 -1.75 -6.69
C LYS A 122 -0.89 -2.45 -5.34
N VAL A 123 -2.01 -2.17 -4.65
CA VAL A 123 -2.29 -2.71 -3.32
C VAL A 123 -3.19 -3.95 -3.42
N PHE A 124 -2.77 -5.05 -2.83
CA PHE A 124 -3.56 -6.26 -2.60
C PHE A 124 -3.69 -6.44 -1.10
N SER A 125 -4.88 -6.19 -0.58
CA SER A 125 -5.10 -6.11 0.85
C SER A 125 -5.79 -7.35 1.39
N PHE A 126 -5.30 -7.82 2.54
CA PHE A 126 -5.92 -8.83 3.36
C PHE A 126 -6.00 -8.34 4.81
N TYR A 127 -6.98 -8.82 5.58
CA TYR A 127 -7.16 -8.39 6.97
C TYR A 127 -8.04 -9.34 7.76
N GLU A 128 -7.94 -9.27 9.07
CA GLU A 128 -8.81 -10.02 9.98
C GLU A 128 -10.26 -9.49 9.96
N THR A 129 -11.25 -10.38 9.99
CA THR A 129 -12.68 -10.04 9.91
C THR A 129 -13.17 -9.09 11.00
N GLY A 130 -12.50 -9.07 12.17
CA GLY A 130 -12.84 -8.19 13.31
C GLY A 130 -12.34 -6.76 13.18
N SER A 131 -11.42 -6.46 12.25
CA SER A 131 -10.84 -5.12 12.11
C SER A 131 -11.67 -4.24 11.18
N ARG A 132 -12.51 -3.40 11.80
CA ARG A 132 -13.34 -2.45 11.05
C ARG A 132 -12.49 -1.45 10.25
N GLU A 133 -11.44 -0.90 10.85
CA GLU A 133 -10.54 0.06 10.19
C GLU A 133 -9.90 -0.54 8.94
N MET A 134 -9.35 -1.75 9.05
CA MET A 134 -8.69 -2.40 7.91
C MET A 134 -9.69 -2.70 6.79
N ARG A 135 -10.89 -3.14 7.13
CA ARG A 135 -11.97 -3.36 6.16
C ARG A 135 -12.36 -2.07 5.44
N GLU A 136 -12.57 -0.97 6.18
CA GLU A 136 -12.92 0.33 5.59
C GLU A 136 -11.80 0.85 4.68
N ASN A 137 -10.53 0.70 5.09
CA ASN A 137 -9.38 1.09 4.26
C ASN A 137 -9.28 0.24 2.99
N ALA A 138 -9.40 -1.10 3.11
CA ALA A 138 -9.37 -2.00 1.96
C ALA A 138 -10.48 -1.67 0.95
N GLN A 139 -11.69 -1.40 1.43
CA GLN A 139 -12.81 -1.03 0.57
C GLN A 139 -12.53 0.27 -0.19
N LYS A 140 -12.06 1.32 0.49
CA LYS A 140 -11.74 2.61 -0.14
C LYS A 140 -10.65 2.49 -1.21
N ILE A 141 -9.62 1.69 -0.95
CA ILE A 141 -8.54 1.43 -1.90
C ILE A 141 -9.09 0.71 -3.14
N THR A 142 -10.02 -0.22 -2.95
CA THR A 142 -10.66 -0.99 -4.01
C THR A 142 -11.60 -0.11 -4.84
N ASP A 143 -12.45 0.66 -4.20
CA ASP A 143 -13.43 1.55 -4.85
C ASP A 143 -12.73 2.63 -5.68
N ALA A 144 -11.61 3.14 -5.18
CA ALA A 144 -10.76 4.09 -5.90
C ALA A 144 -9.93 3.44 -7.03
N GLY A 145 -9.96 2.10 -7.18
CA GLY A 145 -9.22 1.37 -8.21
C GLY A 145 -7.72 1.19 -7.95
N TYR A 146 -7.23 1.63 -6.80
CA TYR A 146 -5.81 1.54 -6.45
C TYR A 146 -5.40 0.16 -5.92
N GLY A 147 -6.36 -0.72 -5.65
CA GLY A 147 -6.08 -2.02 -5.09
C GLY A 147 -7.17 -3.05 -5.34
N CYS A 148 -7.03 -4.15 -4.63
CA CYS A 148 -7.98 -5.24 -4.57
C CYS A 148 -8.08 -5.72 -3.11
N ASN A 149 -9.30 -5.92 -2.64
CA ASN A 149 -9.57 -6.52 -1.34
C ASN A 149 -9.73 -8.04 -1.50
N THR A 150 -9.09 -8.81 -0.64
CA THR A 150 -9.10 -10.28 -0.69
C THR A 150 -9.42 -10.87 0.68
N SER A 151 -9.80 -12.14 0.72
CA SER A 151 -10.20 -12.85 1.93
C SER A 151 -9.01 -13.40 2.72
N SER A 152 -7.85 -13.59 2.07
CA SER A 152 -6.65 -14.17 2.69
C SER A 152 -5.37 -13.61 2.05
N ILE A 153 -4.23 -13.88 2.69
CA ILE A 153 -2.91 -13.51 2.16
C ILE A 153 -2.57 -14.30 0.89
N GLU A 154 -3.01 -15.56 0.79
CA GLU A 154 -2.82 -16.41 -0.38
C GLU A 154 -3.54 -15.81 -1.60
N GLU A 155 -4.81 -15.45 -1.44
CA GLU A 155 -5.60 -14.81 -2.51
C GLU A 155 -5.00 -13.46 -2.92
N ALA A 156 -4.52 -12.67 -1.94
CA ALA A 156 -3.82 -11.41 -2.23
C ALA A 156 -2.54 -11.63 -3.03
N TRP A 157 -1.77 -12.65 -2.68
CA TRP A 157 -0.57 -13.03 -3.40
C TRP A 157 -0.86 -13.49 -4.83
N GLU A 158 -1.82 -14.39 -5.04
CA GLU A 158 -2.22 -14.88 -6.36
C GLU A 158 -2.69 -13.74 -7.26
N SER A 159 -3.47 -12.81 -6.70
CA SER A 159 -3.92 -11.61 -7.39
C SER A 159 -2.74 -10.71 -7.79
N ALA A 160 -1.74 -10.55 -6.91
CA ALA A 160 -0.54 -9.79 -7.19
C ALA A 160 0.34 -10.44 -8.28
N VAL A 161 0.46 -11.78 -8.27
CA VAL A 161 1.14 -12.56 -9.32
C VAL A 161 0.46 -12.38 -10.67
N THR A 162 -0.87 -12.49 -10.70
CA THR A 162 -1.68 -12.28 -11.91
C THR A 162 -1.50 -10.85 -12.46
N TYR A 163 -1.52 -9.85 -11.58
CA TYR A 163 -1.28 -8.46 -11.96
C TYR A 163 0.13 -8.24 -12.51
N ALA A 164 1.15 -8.85 -11.92
CA ALA A 164 2.53 -8.73 -12.37
C ALA A 164 2.75 -9.32 -13.77
N GLY A 165 1.99 -10.32 -14.16
CA GLY A 165 1.98 -10.89 -15.52
C GLY A 165 1.18 -10.07 -16.54
N ASN A 166 0.41 -9.04 -16.10
CA ASN A 166 -0.52 -8.30 -16.96
C ASN A 166 -0.06 -6.85 -17.21
N SER A 167 0.67 -6.64 -18.30
CA SER A 167 1.20 -5.31 -18.65
C SER A 167 0.12 -4.25 -18.93
N TYR A 168 -1.06 -4.66 -19.41
CA TYR A 168 -2.19 -3.75 -19.61
C TYR A 168 -2.75 -3.25 -18.28
N ALA A 169 -2.95 -4.16 -17.31
CA ALA A 169 -3.41 -3.79 -15.98
C ALA A 169 -2.42 -2.84 -15.27
N GLN A 170 -1.12 -3.08 -15.44
CA GLN A 170 -0.07 -2.20 -14.91
C GLN A 170 -0.15 -0.79 -15.51
N LYS A 171 -0.24 -0.67 -16.83
CA LYS A 171 -0.36 0.63 -17.52
C LYS A 171 -1.61 1.39 -17.05
N ARG A 172 -2.75 0.70 -16.95
CA ARG A 172 -4.00 1.29 -16.46
C ARG A 172 -3.87 1.81 -15.03
N HIS A 173 -3.28 1.02 -14.13
CA HIS A 173 -3.04 1.44 -12.75
C HIS A 173 -2.14 2.67 -12.67
N PHE A 174 -1.06 2.72 -13.44
CA PHE A 174 -0.18 3.88 -13.52
C PHE A 174 -0.86 5.13 -14.06
N HIS A 175 -1.78 4.97 -15.00
CA HIS A 175 -2.57 6.09 -15.49
C HIS A 175 -3.47 6.65 -14.39
N LEU A 176 -4.15 5.78 -13.67
CA LEU A 176 -5.00 6.15 -12.54
C LEU A 176 -4.23 6.88 -11.43
N LEU A 177 -3.00 6.46 -11.14
CA LEU A 177 -2.17 7.10 -10.10
C LEU A 177 -1.76 8.54 -10.44
N LYS A 178 -1.79 8.96 -11.71
CA LYS A 178 -1.53 10.36 -12.09
C LYS A 178 -2.62 11.31 -11.61
N GLU A 179 -3.82 10.79 -11.37
CA GLU A 179 -4.97 11.55 -10.87
C GLU A 179 -4.99 11.61 -9.33
N LEU A 180 -4.12 10.83 -8.67
CA LEU A 180 -4.05 10.79 -7.21
C LEU A 180 -3.43 12.08 -6.68
N ASN A 181 -4.19 12.82 -5.87
CA ASN A 181 -3.68 13.99 -5.18
C ASN A 181 -2.64 13.58 -4.11
N MET A 182 -1.41 14.05 -4.27
CA MET A 182 -0.27 13.75 -3.39
C MET A 182 0.24 15.01 -2.64
N ASP A 183 -0.49 16.11 -2.70
CA ASP A 183 -0.06 17.41 -2.16
C ASP A 183 -0.58 17.69 -0.74
N GLY A 184 -0.99 16.66 -0.02
CA GLY A 184 -1.62 16.76 1.28
C GLY A 184 -0.82 17.55 2.33
N ALA A 185 0.51 17.48 2.30
CA ALA A 185 1.36 18.24 3.21
C ALA A 185 1.28 19.75 2.93
N GLU A 186 1.34 20.15 1.65
CA GLU A 186 1.25 21.55 1.23
C GLU A 186 -0.15 22.11 1.49
N GLU A 187 -1.19 21.37 1.14
CA GLU A 187 -2.58 21.76 1.40
C GLU A 187 -2.84 21.92 2.90
N THR A 188 -2.33 21.00 3.73
CA THR A 188 -2.41 21.10 5.19
C THR A 188 -1.74 22.36 5.70
N ALA A 189 -0.54 22.68 5.21
CA ALA A 189 0.19 23.89 5.59
C ALA A 189 -0.61 25.16 5.23
N LYS A 190 -1.21 25.23 4.04
CA LYS A 190 -2.08 26.34 3.62
C LYS A 190 -3.28 26.51 4.56
N ILE A 191 -3.94 25.42 4.92
CA ILE A 191 -5.09 25.43 5.85
C ILE A 191 -4.69 25.94 7.24
N LEU A 192 -3.55 25.47 7.76
CA LEU A 192 -3.05 25.86 9.09
C LEU A 192 -2.62 27.34 9.14
N LEU A 193 -1.99 27.83 8.08
CA LEU A 193 -1.56 29.23 7.95
C LEU A 193 -2.71 30.18 7.61
N GLY A 194 -3.92 29.69 7.39
CA GLY A 194 -5.07 30.52 7.01
C GLY A 194 -5.03 31.05 5.59
N ARG A 195 -4.08 30.58 4.77
CA ARG A 195 -3.99 30.90 3.35
C ARG A 195 -5.02 30.07 2.59
N ARG A 196 -6.17 30.68 2.29
CA ARG A 196 -7.11 30.12 1.31
C ARG A 196 -6.65 30.63 -0.07
N ASP A 197 -6.44 29.72 -1.00
CA ASP A 197 -6.40 30.10 -2.39
C ASP A 197 -7.80 30.65 -2.73
N GLY A 198 -7.87 31.94 -3.12
CA GLY A 198 -9.07 32.62 -3.53
C GLY A 198 -9.55 32.10 -4.90
#